data_5676790c989fba2f49d0828e704c25fb
#
_entry.id   5676790c989fba2f49d0828e704c25fb
#
_cell.length_a   1.000
_cell.length_b   1.000
_cell.length_c   1.000
_cell.angle_alpha   90.00
_cell.angle_beta   90.00
_cell.angle_gamma   90.00
#
_symmetry.space_group_name_H-M   'P 1'
#
loop_
_entity.id
_entity.type
_entity.pdbx_description
1 polymer ?
#
loop_
_entity_poly.entity_id
_entity_poly.type
_entity_poly.pdbx_seq_one_letter_code
_entity_poly.pdbx_strand_id
1 'polypeptide(L)'
;MKIFDCHSHWGTKRGYIFRTEEQLAQQEKIWQTKVRFFSDAEMVDYFRKNGAKVILDLSFTKFLPIGEMREHHDYAFAVQRANPDVIFGHWLQFQPHRALESIREFDRAVAANAGFIGLCVNGQVTKVPASDPLWEPFYQLAIEANRPIMILTGLTGIGQGLPGGDGYQLDHGHPRHIDAVAARYPRLRILAARPAYPWQDEMLAILAHKPNVTYELHGWGPKQYSPALKKAIAGRLQDRILFGCDFPVLRYEKLIEDWREEGYSAEVLDKVMYRNAESYFAAAVS
;
A
#
# COMPACT_ATOMS: atom_id res chain seq x y z
N MET A 1 -16.06 15.45 -2.71
CA MET A 1 -14.73 15.23 -3.32
C MET A 1 -14.63 13.75 -3.63
N LYS A 2 -14.21 13.37 -4.83
CA LYS A 2 -13.93 11.97 -5.15
C LYS A 2 -12.62 11.56 -4.50
N ILE A 3 -12.51 10.30 -4.08
CA ILE A 3 -11.32 9.74 -3.46
C ILE A 3 -10.92 8.48 -4.22
N PHE A 4 -9.64 8.36 -4.57
CA PHE A 4 -9.04 7.12 -5.00
C PHE A 4 -7.98 6.75 -3.96
N ASP A 5 -8.35 5.84 -3.09
CA ASP A 5 -7.51 5.34 -2.02
C ASP A 5 -6.63 4.20 -2.54
N CYS A 6 -5.34 4.47 -2.66
CA CYS A 6 -4.39 3.52 -3.24
C CYS A 6 -3.93 2.44 -2.26
N HIS A 7 -4.19 2.61 -0.95
CA HIS A 7 -3.84 1.63 0.06
C HIS A 7 -4.71 1.74 1.29
N SER A 8 -5.48 0.70 1.51
CA SER A 8 -6.19 0.43 2.76
C SER A 8 -6.19 -1.07 3.04
N HIS A 9 -6.50 -1.45 4.28
CA HIS A 9 -6.60 -2.85 4.67
C HIS A 9 -8.05 -3.30 4.79
N TRP A 10 -8.25 -4.60 4.88
CA TRP A 10 -9.54 -5.16 5.23
C TRP A 10 -9.86 -4.88 6.70
N GLY A 11 -10.97 -4.18 6.95
CA GLY A 11 -11.44 -3.89 8.31
C GLY A 11 -12.26 -5.02 8.93
N THR A 12 -12.35 -6.16 8.28
CA THR A 12 -13.12 -7.32 8.77
C THR A 12 -12.24 -8.25 9.60
N LYS A 13 -12.84 -9.00 10.53
CA LYS A 13 -12.10 -9.98 11.32
C LYS A 13 -11.36 -11.00 10.45
N ARG A 14 -11.94 -11.37 9.30
CA ARG A 14 -11.34 -12.33 8.35
C ARG A 14 -10.09 -11.78 7.66
N GLY A 15 -10.10 -10.52 7.29
CA GLY A 15 -9.07 -9.89 6.46
C GLY A 15 -8.12 -8.95 7.21
N TYR A 16 -8.23 -8.82 8.53
CA TYR A 16 -7.42 -7.90 9.30
C TYR A 16 -5.97 -8.34 9.39
N ILE A 17 -5.05 -7.36 9.42
CA ILE A 17 -3.59 -7.62 9.41
C ILE A 17 -3.08 -8.27 10.70
N PHE A 18 -3.67 -7.96 11.86
CA PHE A 18 -3.36 -8.59 13.13
C PHE A 18 -4.44 -9.63 13.46
N ARG A 19 -4.03 -10.83 13.75
CA ARG A 19 -4.92 -12.00 13.80
C ARG A 19 -5.00 -12.67 15.15
N THR A 20 -3.97 -12.54 16.00
CA THR A 20 -3.99 -13.10 17.34
C THR A 20 -4.43 -12.07 18.37
N GLU A 21 -4.95 -12.52 19.51
CA GLU A 21 -5.35 -11.64 20.61
C GLU A 21 -4.17 -10.83 21.15
N GLU A 22 -2.97 -11.43 21.18
CA GLU A 22 -1.75 -10.76 21.61
C GLU A 22 -1.37 -9.63 20.65
N GLN A 23 -1.45 -9.88 19.33
CA GLN A 23 -1.16 -8.86 18.31
C GLN A 23 -2.15 -7.70 18.40
N LEU A 24 -3.44 -7.99 18.59
CA LEU A 24 -4.48 -6.97 18.75
C LEU A 24 -4.28 -6.15 20.02
N ALA A 25 -4.01 -6.81 21.16
CA ALA A 25 -3.74 -6.12 22.41
C ALA A 25 -2.50 -5.22 22.32
N GLN A 26 -1.44 -5.69 21.64
CA GLN A 26 -0.23 -4.91 21.39
C GLN A 26 -0.52 -3.67 20.53
N GLN A 27 -1.29 -3.84 19.47
CA GLN A 27 -1.72 -2.74 18.60
C GLN A 27 -2.51 -1.69 19.38
N GLU A 28 -3.51 -2.13 20.15
CA GLU A 28 -4.34 -1.22 20.98
C GLU A 28 -3.49 -0.43 21.97
N LYS A 29 -2.50 -1.08 22.59
CA LYS A 29 -1.57 -0.46 23.54
C LYS A 29 -0.69 0.61 22.86
N ILE A 30 -0.11 0.31 21.69
CA ILE A 30 0.81 1.20 20.98
C ILE A 30 0.07 2.36 20.35
N TRP A 31 -1.05 2.07 19.68
CA TRP A 31 -1.80 3.08 18.92
C TRP A 31 -2.88 3.77 19.76
N GLN A 32 -3.02 3.38 21.03
CA GLN A 32 -3.98 3.94 22.00
C GLN A 32 -5.41 4.01 21.43
N THR A 33 -5.80 3.00 20.66
CA THR A 33 -7.11 2.90 20.03
C THR A 33 -7.63 1.47 20.09
N LYS A 34 -8.96 1.33 20.19
CA LYS A 34 -9.63 0.04 20.16
C LYS A 34 -9.84 -0.44 18.73
N VAL A 35 -9.51 -1.69 18.48
CA VAL A 35 -9.79 -2.31 17.19
C VAL A 35 -11.31 -2.54 17.07
N ARG A 36 -11.89 -2.05 15.97
CA ARG A 36 -13.26 -2.33 15.59
C ARG A 36 -13.27 -3.13 14.30
N PHE A 37 -13.89 -4.28 14.33
CA PHE A 37 -14.14 -5.06 13.12
C PHE A 37 -15.46 -4.68 12.47
N PHE A 38 -15.48 -4.78 11.17
CA PHE A 38 -16.63 -4.54 10.29
C PHE A 38 -17.05 -5.86 9.65
N SER A 39 -18.31 -5.96 9.27
CA SER A 39 -18.71 -6.90 8.23
C SER A 39 -18.26 -6.40 6.85
N ASP A 40 -18.25 -7.26 5.84
CA ASP A 40 -17.93 -6.84 4.47
C ASP A 40 -18.87 -5.74 3.98
N ALA A 41 -20.15 -5.86 4.27
CA ALA A 41 -21.16 -4.87 3.90
C ALA A 41 -20.92 -3.52 4.58
N GLU A 42 -20.66 -3.50 5.89
CA GLU A 42 -20.35 -2.28 6.63
C GLU A 42 -19.09 -1.59 6.11
N MET A 43 -18.04 -2.36 5.77
CA MET A 43 -16.80 -1.85 5.22
C MET A 43 -17.04 -1.22 3.84
N VAL A 44 -17.74 -1.91 2.96
CA VAL A 44 -18.06 -1.43 1.61
C VAL A 44 -18.95 -0.18 1.68
N ASP A 45 -19.96 -0.18 2.54
CA ASP A 45 -20.84 0.98 2.73
C ASP A 45 -20.08 2.18 3.31
N TYR A 46 -19.11 1.95 4.18
CA TYR A 46 -18.23 3.01 4.67
C TYR A 46 -17.43 3.67 3.54
N PHE A 47 -16.83 2.89 2.66
CA PHE A 47 -16.12 3.41 1.49
C PHE A 47 -17.07 4.17 0.55
N ARG A 48 -18.23 3.57 0.25
CA ARG A 48 -19.25 4.19 -0.63
C ARG A 48 -19.74 5.52 -0.08
N LYS A 49 -20.03 5.59 1.22
CA LYS A 49 -20.47 6.82 1.92
C LYS A 49 -19.45 7.94 1.82
N ASN A 50 -18.16 7.59 1.81
CA ASN A 50 -17.07 8.55 1.68
C ASN A 50 -16.71 8.88 0.22
N GLY A 51 -17.40 8.30 -0.77
CA GLY A 51 -17.09 8.48 -2.19
C GLY A 51 -15.70 7.94 -2.58
N ALA A 52 -15.25 6.91 -1.87
CA ALA A 52 -13.93 6.33 -2.03
C ALA A 52 -13.95 5.12 -2.94
N LYS A 53 -13.04 5.10 -3.93
CA LYS A 53 -12.65 3.95 -4.72
C LYS A 53 -11.34 3.43 -4.13
N VAL A 54 -11.28 2.16 -3.75
CA VAL A 54 -10.24 1.66 -2.85
C VAL A 54 -9.47 0.49 -3.45
N ILE A 55 -8.16 0.46 -3.24
CA ILE A 55 -7.32 -0.73 -3.42
C ILE A 55 -6.99 -1.28 -2.03
N LEU A 56 -7.36 -2.55 -1.80
CA LEU A 56 -7.17 -3.20 -0.52
C LEU A 56 -5.91 -4.07 -0.51
N ASP A 57 -5.11 -3.96 0.54
CA ASP A 57 -3.91 -4.76 0.73
C ASP A 57 -4.22 -6.06 1.48
N LEU A 58 -3.86 -7.19 0.88
CA LEU A 58 -3.98 -8.54 1.44
C LEU A 58 -2.71 -8.93 2.22
N SER A 59 -2.21 -8.01 3.04
CA SER A 59 -0.90 -8.11 3.71
C SER A 59 -0.71 -9.36 4.57
N PHE A 60 -1.78 -9.87 5.18
CA PHE A 60 -1.71 -11.05 6.04
C PHE A 60 -1.53 -12.37 5.26
N THR A 61 -1.91 -12.43 4.00
CA THR A 61 -1.91 -13.68 3.22
C THR A 61 -0.52 -14.26 3.01
N LYS A 62 0.53 -13.42 2.99
CA LYS A 62 1.91 -13.87 2.80
C LYS A 62 2.42 -14.89 3.83
N PHE A 63 1.80 -14.94 5.01
CA PHE A 63 2.17 -15.87 6.07
C PHE A 63 1.40 -17.19 6.03
N LEU A 64 0.35 -17.26 5.20
CA LEU A 64 -0.52 -18.42 5.12
C LEU A 64 0.09 -19.53 4.24
N PRO A 65 -0.28 -20.80 4.48
CA PRO A 65 -0.09 -21.86 3.51
C PRO A 65 -0.75 -21.50 2.18
N ILE A 66 -0.20 -21.99 1.06
CA ILE A 66 -0.65 -21.58 -0.28
C ILE A 66 -2.15 -21.85 -0.54
N GLY A 67 -2.68 -22.93 0.01
CA GLY A 67 -4.11 -23.26 -0.09
C GLY A 67 -4.99 -22.18 0.55
N GLU A 68 -4.69 -21.83 1.81
CA GLU A 68 -5.40 -20.79 2.54
C GLU A 68 -5.22 -19.42 1.91
N MET A 69 -4.01 -19.11 1.40
CA MET A 69 -3.75 -17.87 0.66
C MET A 69 -4.70 -17.76 -0.54
N ARG A 70 -4.85 -18.82 -1.34
CA ARG A 70 -5.77 -18.87 -2.49
C ARG A 70 -7.21 -18.63 -2.09
N GLU A 71 -7.67 -19.28 -1.02
CA GLU A 71 -9.03 -19.09 -0.52
C GLU A 71 -9.30 -17.62 -0.12
N HIS A 72 -8.31 -16.96 0.46
CA HIS A 72 -8.43 -15.54 0.80
C HIS A 72 -8.39 -14.64 -0.44
N HIS A 73 -7.55 -14.94 -1.43
CA HIS A 73 -7.53 -14.22 -2.71
C HIS A 73 -8.87 -14.37 -3.44
N ASP A 74 -9.38 -15.60 -3.55
CA ASP A 74 -10.66 -15.88 -4.21
C ASP A 74 -11.84 -15.19 -3.52
N TYR A 75 -11.83 -15.19 -2.18
CA TYR A 75 -12.80 -14.44 -1.41
C TYR A 75 -12.71 -12.93 -1.68
N ALA A 76 -11.51 -12.34 -1.62
CA ALA A 76 -11.31 -10.93 -1.87
C ALA A 76 -11.78 -10.53 -3.29
N PHE A 77 -11.45 -11.33 -4.29
CA PHE A 77 -11.89 -11.11 -5.66
C PHE A 77 -13.41 -11.26 -5.83
N ALA A 78 -14.04 -12.16 -5.08
CA ALA A 78 -15.50 -12.30 -5.10
C ALA A 78 -16.20 -11.06 -4.51
N VAL A 79 -15.71 -10.54 -3.37
CA VAL A 79 -16.24 -9.31 -2.77
C VAL A 79 -16.07 -8.11 -3.69
N GLN A 80 -14.93 -8.00 -4.38
CA GLN A 80 -14.71 -6.94 -5.37
C GLN A 80 -15.68 -7.06 -6.55
N ARG A 81 -15.85 -8.25 -7.13
CA ARG A 81 -16.81 -8.45 -8.24
C ARG A 81 -18.23 -8.06 -7.86
N ALA A 82 -18.60 -8.23 -6.59
CA ALA A 82 -19.90 -7.80 -6.07
C ALA A 82 -19.99 -6.29 -5.82
N ASN A 83 -18.86 -5.57 -5.71
CA ASN A 83 -18.78 -4.16 -5.38
C ASN A 83 -17.75 -3.40 -6.23
N PRO A 84 -17.84 -3.46 -7.57
CA PRO A 84 -16.85 -2.89 -8.48
C PRO A 84 -16.85 -1.35 -8.50
N ASP A 85 -17.90 -0.74 -7.99
CA ASP A 85 -18.05 0.70 -7.81
C ASP A 85 -17.13 1.26 -6.72
N VAL A 86 -16.78 0.41 -5.75
CA VAL A 86 -16.03 0.80 -4.53
C VAL A 86 -14.67 0.14 -4.47
N ILE A 87 -14.58 -1.18 -4.64
CA ILE A 87 -13.31 -1.90 -4.58
C ILE A 87 -12.73 -1.98 -5.99
N PHE A 88 -11.68 -1.19 -6.23
CA PHE A 88 -11.01 -1.15 -7.51
C PHE A 88 -10.11 -2.37 -7.72
N GLY A 89 -9.48 -2.85 -6.64
CA GLY A 89 -8.63 -4.02 -6.72
C GLY A 89 -7.87 -4.31 -5.44
N HIS A 90 -6.87 -5.18 -5.57
CA HIS A 90 -6.08 -5.67 -4.43
C HIS A 90 -4.58 -5.64 -4.71
N TRP A 91 -3.81 -5.31 -3.67
CA TRP A 91 -2.38 -5.60 -3.59
C TRP A 91 -2.19 -6.99 -3.02
N LEU A 92 -1.49 -7.86 -3.74
CA LEU A 92 -1.09 -9.16 -3.23
C LEU A 92 0.29 -9.07 -2.59
N GLN A 93 0.48 -9.81 -1.51
CA GLN A 93 1.78 -9.92 -0.83
C GLN A 93 2.22 -11.39 -0.79
N PHE A 94 3.50 -11.62 -1.07
CA PHE A 94 4.12 -12.94 -1.08
C PHE A 94 5.37 -12.99 -0.22
N GLN A 95 5.80 -14.22 0.10
CA GLN A 95 7.10 -14.48 0.71
C GLN A 95 8.13 -14.77 -0.38
N PRO A 96 9.22 -14.01 -0.47
CA PRO A 96 10.23 -14.25 -1.50
C PRO A 96 10.93 -15.60 -1.34
N HIS A 97 11.04 -16.13 -0.12
CA HIS A 97 11.58 -17.46 0.15
C HIS A 97 10.70 -18.61 -0.38
N ARG A 98 9.44 -18.34 -0.74
CA ARG A 98 8.49 -19.30 -1.31
C ARG A 98 8.18 -18.96 -2.77
N ALA A 99 9.21 -18.60 -3.54
CA ALA A 99 9.08 -18.03 -4.87
C ALA A 99 8.22 -18.89 -5.82
N LEU A 100 8.48 -20.19 -5.93
CA LEU A 100 7.75 -21.06 -6.88
C LEU A 100 6.24 -21.10 -6.64
N GLU A 101 5.82 -21.22 -5.37
CA GLU A 101 4.40 -21.22 -5.02
C GLU A 101 3.76 -19.86 -5.25
N SER A 102 4.47 -18.81 -4.88
CA SER A 102 4.04 -17.43 -5.00
C SER A 102 3.90 -17.01 -6.47
N ILE A 103 4.83 -17.42 -7.33
CA ILE A 103 4.80 -17.17 -8.78
C ILE A 103 3.57 -17.84 -9.40
N ARG A 104 3.32 -19.11 -9.08
CA ARG A 104 2.13 -19.82 -9.59
C ARG A 104 0.82 -19.15 -9.15
N GLU A 105 0.78 -18.61 -7.94
CA GLU A 105 -0.39 -17.89 -7.44
C GLU A 105 -0.52 -16.51 -8.10
N PHE A 106 0.58 -15.82 -8.36
CA PHE A 106 0.59 -14.58 -9.14
C PHE A 106 0.02 -14.81 -10.54
N ASP A 107 0.52 -15.83 -11.26
CA ASP A 107 0.05 -16.17 -12.62
C ASP A 107 -1.43 -16.52 -12.62
N ARG A 108 -1.89 -17.26 -11.59
CA ARG A 108 -3.31 -17.58 -11.41
C ARG A 108 -4.15 -16.31 -11.22
N ALA A 109 -3.69 -15.38 -10.39
CA ALA A 109 -4.40 -14.13 -10.13
C ALA A 109 -4.46 -13.24 -11.36
N VAL A 110 -3.39 -13.17 -12.15
CA VAL A 110 -3.35 -12.46 -13.44
C VAL A 110 -4.33 -13.09 -14.43
N ALA A 111 -4.29 -14.43 -14.59
CA ALA A 111 -5.16 -15.14 -15.51
C ALA A 111 -6.65 -15.02 -15.14
N ALA A 112 -6.96 -14.96 -13.85
CA ALA A 112 -8.32 -14.77 -13.38
C ALA A 112 -8.87 -13.35 -13.66
N ASN A 113 -8.00 -12.39 -13.94
CA ASN A 113 -8.30 -10.96 -14.14
C ASN A 113 -9.31 -10.42 -13.11
N ALA A 114 -9.15 -10.82 -11.86
CA ALA A 114 -10.18 -10.73 -10.84
C ALA A 114 -9.91 -9.61 -9.82
N GLY A 115 -9.41 -8.44 -10.30
CA GLY A 115 -9.18 -7.29 -9.43
C GLY A 115 -7.81 -7.25 -8.76
N PHE A 116 -6.89 -8.06 -9.22
CA PHE A 116 -5.49 -7.94 -8.86
C PHE A 116 -4.86 -6.72 -9.52
N ILE A 117 -4.33 -5.79 -8.73
CA ILE A 117 -3.69 -4.58 -9.23
C ILE A 117 -2.20 -4.77 -9.40
N GLY A 118 -1.54 -5.33 -8.39
CA GLY A 118 -0.09 -5.52 -8.40
C GLY A 118 0.40 -6.20 -7.13
N LEU A 119 1.71 -6.27 -6.97
CA LEU A 119 2.38 -6.80 -5.80
C LEU A 119 2.68 -5.69 -4.81
N CYS A 120 2.58 -6.00 -3.51
CA CYS A 120 3.14 -5.16 -2.46
C CYS A 120 4.33 -5.88 -1.81
N VAL A 121 5.49 -5.24 -1.86
CA VAL A 121 6.74 -5.69 -1.24
C VAL A 121 6.90 -4.99 0.11
N ASN A 122 6.84 -5.75 1.18
CA ASN A 122 7.10 -5.28 2.53
C ASN A 122 8.40 -5.89 3.05
N GLY A 123 9.52 -5.25 2.73
CA GLY A 123 10.86 -5.75 3.05
C GLY A 123 11.12 -5.90 4.54
N GLN A 124 10.54 -5.04 5.37
CA GLN A 124 10.68 -5.15 6.82
C GLN A 124 10.02 -6.43 7.35
N VAL A 125 8.77 -6.67 6.97
CA VAL A 125 7.98 -7.81 7.47
C VAL A 125 8.45 -9.15 6.91
N THR A 126 8.88 -9.18 5.67
CA THR A 126 9.48 -10.39 5.08
C THR A 126 10.92 -10.62 5.51
N LYS A 127 11.55 -9.63 6.18
CA LYS A 127 12.96 -9.60 6.55
C LYS A 127 13.91 -9.71 5.35
N VAL A 128 13.42 -9.32 4.16
CA VAL A 128 14.15 -9.33 2.89
C VAL A 128 13.95 -7.97 2.22
N PRO A 129 14.97 -7.09 2.18
CA PRO A 129 14.83 -5.75 1.61
C PRO A 129 14.46 -5.83 0.13
N ALA A 130 13.73 -4.84 -0.38
CA ALA A 130 13.23 -4.85 -1.76
C ALA A 130 14.33 -5.00 -2.83
N SER A 131 15.56 -4.57 -2.55
CA SER A 131 16.70 -4.71 -3.48
C SER A 131 17.37 -6.09 -3.48
N ASP A 132 16.92 -7.01 -2.61
CA ASP A 132 17.46 -8.37 -2.54
C ASP A 132 17.12 -9.17 -3.80
N PRO A 133 18.06 -9.98 -4.34
CA PRO A 133 17.82 -10.81 -5.53
C PRO A 133 16.64 -11.79 -5.42
N LEU A 134 16.21 -12.17 -4.22
CA LEU A 134 15.04 -13.02 -4.00
C LEU A 134 13.75 -12.42 -4.57
N TRP A 135 13.68 -11.10 -4.75
CA TRP A 135 12.55 -10.41 -5.35
C TRP A 135 12.60 -10.32 -6.89
N GLU A 136 13.75 -10.61 -7.52
CA GLU A 136 13.92 -10.46 -8.98
C GLU A 136 12.86 -11.19 -9.81
N PRO A 137 12.50 -12.46 -9.50
CA PRO A 137 11.47 -13.15 -10.26
C PRO A 137 10.13 -12.43 -10.26
N PHE A 138 9.76 -11.82 -9.13
CA PHE A 138 8.50 -11.07 -8.99
C PHE A 138 8.53 -9.75 -9.78
N TYR A 139 9.67 -9.08 -9.87
CA TYR A 139 9.83 -7.87 -10.66
C TYR A 139 9.70 -8.16 -12.15
N GLN A 140 10.30 -9.25 -12.63
CA GLN A 140 10.16 -9.67 -14.01
C GLN A 140 8.69 -10.01 -14.35
N LEU A 141 8.04 -10.81 -13.53
CA LEU A 141 6.61 -11.13 -13.69
C LEU A 141 5.72 -9.88 -13.72
N ALA A 142 5.97 -8.93 -12.84
CA ALA A 142 5.20 -7.69 -12.79
C ALA A 142 5.39 -6.86 -14.09
N ILE A 143 6.61 -6.82 -14.62
CA ILE A 143 6.92 -6.16 -15.91
C ILE A 143 6.19 -6.87 -17.06
N GLU A 144 6.25 -8.20 -17.13
CA GLU A 144 5.61 -9.00 -18.16
C GLU A 144 4.09 -8.89 -18.13
N ALA A 145 3.52 -8.89 -16.93
CA ALA A 145 2.09 -8.74 -16.71
C ALA A 145 1.60 -7.28 -16.76
N ASN A 146 2.50 -6.32 -17.01
CA ASN A 146 2.20 -4.87 -16.94
C ASN A 146 1.53 -4.44 -15.61
N ARG A 147 1.95 -5.02 -14.49
CA ARG A 147 1.43 -4.70 -13.16
C ARG A 147 2.42 -3.84 -12.37
N PRO A 148 1.96 -2.86 -11.59
CA PRO A 148 2.84 -2.08 -10.71
C PRO A 148 3.30 -2.90 -9.51
N ILE A 149 4.39 -2.46 -8.91
CA ILE A 149 4.82 -2.93 -7.59
C ILE A 149 4.75 -1.78 -6.60
N MET A 150 4.07 -2.01 -5.48
CA MET A 150 4.15 -1.15 -4.31
C MET A 150 5.34 -1.61 -3.45
N ILE A 151 6.21 -0.70 -3.04
CA ILE A 151 7.32 -0.99 -2.11
C ILE A 151 7.11 -0.13 -0.87
N LEU A 152 6.93 -0.80 0.28
CA LEU A 152 6.76 -0.11 1.55
C LEU A 152 8.08 0.45 2.06
N THR A 153 8.07 1.71 2.47
CA THR A 153 9.26 2.43 2.96
C THR A 153 8.98 3.17 4.27
N GLY A 154 10.05 3.56 4.96
CA GLY A 154 9.98 4.28 6.23
C GLY A 154 9.69 3.40 7.45
N LEU A 155 9.28 4.03 8.53
CA LEU A 155 8.97 3.38 9.79
C LEU A 155 7.77 2.45 9.66
N THR A 156 7.88 1.22 10.21
CA THR A 156 6.75 0.30 10.36
C THR A 156 6.21 0.33 11.78
N GLY A 157 4.88 0.20 11.94
CA GLY A 157 4.25 -0.04 13.24
C GLY A 157 4.38 -1.48 13.74
N ILE A 158 4.76 -2.42 12.87
CA ILE A 158 4.92 -3.83 13.23
C ILE A 158 6.20 -3.99 14.05
N GLY A 159 6.09 -4.68 15.19
CA GLY A 159 7.19 -4.86 16.14
C GLY A 159 7.46 -3.64 17.04
N GLN A 160 6.81 -2.51 16.81
CA GLN A 160 6.99 -1.31 17.62
C GLN A 160 6.66 -1.58 19.09
N GLY A 161 7.55 -1.14 19.99
CA GLY A 161 7.39 -1.33 21.44
C GLY A 161 7.70 -2.73 21.95
N LEU A 162 8.04 -3.68 21.08
CA LEU A 162 8.53 -5.00 21.47
C LEU A 162 10.07 -5.00 21.65
N PRO A 163 10.62 -5.89 22.51
CA PRO A 163 12.06 -6.02 22.66
C PRO A 163 12.75 -6.25 21.31
N GLY A 164 13.78 -5.44 21.01
CA GLY A 164 14.48 -5.50 19.73
C GLY A 164 13.61 -5.26 18.50
N GLY A 165 12.43 -4.63 18.65
CA GLY A 165 11.49 -4.43 17.56
C GLY A 165 10.97 -5.74 16.96
N ASP A 166 10.93 -6.83 17.72
CA ASP A 166 10.61 -8.20 17.26
C ASP A 166 11.53 -8.68 16.14
N GLY A 167 12.77 -8.20 16.10
CA GLY A 167 13.77 -8.53 15.09
C GLY A 167 13.51 -7.92 13.71
N TYR A 168 12.57 -6.96 13.59
CA TYR A 168 12.41 -6.19 12.36
C TYR A 168 13.47 -5.10 12.24
N GLN A 169 14.15 -5.06 11.10
CA GLN A 169 15.16 -4.04 10.83
C GLN A 169 14.55 -2.87 10.05
N LEU A 170 14.65 -1.66 10.60
CA LEU A 170 14.13 -0.46 9.94
C LEU A 170 14.83 -0.20 8.59
N ASP A 171 16.10 -0.60 8.48
CA ASP A 171 16.88 -0.49 7.24
C ASP A 171 16.18 -1.15 6.04
N HIS A 172 15.45 -2.23 6.22
CA HIS A 172 14.70 -2.88 5.13
C HIS A 172 13.57 -2.00 4.55
N GLY A 173 13.20 -0.92 5.22
CA GLY A 173 12.30 0.12 4.74
C GLY A 173 13.01 1.38 4.24
N HIS A 174 14.34 1.38 4.12
CA HIS A 174 15.09 2.54 3.66
C HIS A 174 14.84 2.81 2.17
N PRO A 175 14.60 4.08 1.74
CA PRO A 175 14.35 4.45 0.34
C PRO A 175 15.44 4.00 -0.65
N ARG A 176 16.69 3.82 -0.20
CA ARG A 176 17.78 3.30 -1.04
C ARG A 176 17.45 1.99 -1.76
N HIS A 177 16.60 1.16 -1.17
CA HIS A 177 16.16 -0.09 -1.80
C HIS A 177 15.23 0.18 -2.98
N ILE A 178 14.41 1.24 -2.91
CA ILE A 178 13.58 1.70 -4.02
C ILE A 178 14.47 2.24 -5.14
N ASP A 179 15.47 3.06 -4.81
CA ASP A 179 16.43 3.58 -5.79
C ASP A 179 17.13 2.47 -6.56
N ALA A 180 17.62 1.46 -5.84
CA ALA A 180 18.30 0.31 -6.43
C ALA A 180 17.39 -0.50 -7.38
N VAL A 181 16.14 -0.76 -6.98
CA VAL A 181 15.15 -1.46 -7.82
C VAL A 181 14.79 -0.63 -9.04
N ALA A 182 14.51 0.67 -8.85
CA ALA A 182 14.14 1.57 -9.93
C ALA A 182 15.24 1.70 -11.00
N ALA A 183 16.52 1.71 -10.57
CA ALA A 183 17.66 1.75 -11.47
C ALA A 183 17.84 0.45 -12.26
N ARG A 184 17.67 -0.71 -11.60
CA ARG A 184 17.84 -2.04 -12.20
C ARG A 184 16.70 -2.41 -13.15
N TYR A 185 15.47 -1.94 -12.85
CA TYR A 185 14.24 -2.27 -13.60
C TYR A 185 13.54 -1.01 -14.12
N PRO A 186 14.08 -0.33 -15.14
CA PRO A 186 13.54 0.95 -15.61
C PRO A 186 12.13 0.85 -16.21
N ARG A 187 11.68 -0.33 -16.64
CA ARG A 187 10.32 -0.58 -17.12
C ARG A 187 9.32 -0.90 -16.00
N LEU A 188 9.80 -1.20 -14.80
CA LEU A 188 8.95 -1.51 -13.68
C LEU A 188 8.29 -0.23 -13.16
N ARG A 189 6.98 -0.23 -13.05
CA ARG A 189 6.23 0.85 -12.40
C ARG A 189 6.24 0.65 -10.89
N ILE A 190 6.88 1.54 -10.17
CA ILE A 190 7.06 1.44 -8.71
C ILE A 190 6.20 2.49 -8.03
N LEU A 191 5.39 2.04 -7.08
CA LEU A 191 4.69 2.88 -6.14
C LEU A 191 5.40 2.79 -4.79
N ALA A 192 6.24 3.80 -4.48
CA ALA A 192 6.81 3.95 -3.16
C ALA A 192 5.69 4.27 -2.17
N ALA A 193 5.57 3.56 -1.07
CA ALA A 193 4.42 3.65 -0.20
C ALA A 193 4.80 3.95 1.24
N ARG A 194 4.00 4.76 1.86
CA ARG A 194 4.12 5.53 3.09
C ARG A 194 5.09 6.69 2.99
N PRO A 195 4.83 7.79 3.72
CA PRO A 195 5.84 8.81 3.94
C PRO A 195 7.08 8.16 4.58
N ALA A 196 8.19 8.22 3.91
CA ALA A 196 9.42 7.48 4.24
C ALA A 196 10.09 8.00 5.53
N TYR A 197 9.34 8.24 6.60
CA TYR A 197 9.90 8.72 7.87
C TYR A 197 10.95 7.72 8.40
N PRO A 198 12.15 8.19 8.81
CA PRO A 198 12.62 9.59 8.83
C PRO A 198 13.28 10.08 7.51
N TRP A 199 13.33 9.27 6.46
CA TRP A 199 14.08 9.52 5.20
C TRP A 199 13.24 10.22 4.11
N GLN A 200 12.32 11.11 4.49
CA GLN A 200 11.40 11.75 3.54
C GLN A 200 12.15 12.54 2.44
N ASP A 201 13.23 13.24 2.80
CA ASP A 201 13.99 14.05 1.85
C ASP A 201 14.78 13.20 0.85
N GLU A 202 15.30 12.03 1.30
CA GLU A 202 15.93 11.05 0.40
C GLU A 202 14.91 10.47 -0.59
N MET A 203 13.69 10.15 -0.10
CA MET A 203 12.63 9.68 -0.98
C MET A 203 12.25 10.72 -2.03
N LEU A 204 12.22 12.00 -1.67
CA LEU A 204 11.98 13.10 -2.61
C LEU A 204 13.07 13.20 -3.68
N ALA A 205 14.33 12.98 -3.32
CA ALA A 205 15.44 12.96 -4.28
C ALA A 205 15.30 11.80 -5.28
N ILE A 206 14.93 10.61 -4.79
CA ILE A 206 14.66 9.43 -5.63
C ILE A 206 13.48 9.72 -6.57
N LEU A 207 12.38 10.24 -6.05
CA LEU A 207 11.21 10.58 -6.83
C LEU A 207 11.53 11.62 -7.93
N ALA A 208 12.36 12.60 -7.63
CA ALA A 208 12.81 13.59 -8.62
C ALA A 208 13.71 12.99 -9.72
N HIS A 209 14.49 11.97 -9.38
CA HIS A 209 15.49 11.35 -10.28
C HIS A 209 14.92 10.18 -11.09
N LYS A 210 14.00 9.39 -10.54
CA LYS A 210 13.48 8.15 -11.13
C LYS A 210 12.09 8.34 -11.72
N PRO A 211 11.92 8.40 -13.05
CA PRO A 211 10.61 8.61 -13.67
C PRO A 211 9.64 7.45 -13.46
N ASN A 212 10.14 6.24 -13.21
CA ASN A 212 9.35 5.03 -12.97
C ASN A 212 8.90 4.84 -11.51
N VAL A 213 9.15 5.85 -10.63
CA VAL A 213 8.70 5.83 -9.23
C VAL A 213 7.61 6.87 -9.02
N THR A 214 6.49 6.48 -8.44
CA THR A 214 5.41 7.34 -7.95
C THR A 214 5.31 7.19 -6.44
N TYR A 215 4.73 8.14 -5.72
CA TYR A 215 4.77 8.17 -4.25
C TYR A 215 3.38 8.22 -3.65
N GLU A 216 3.06 7.28 -2.79
CA GLU A 216 1.78 7.13 -2.11
C GLU A 216 1.96 7.36 -0.60
N LEU A 217 1.00 8.04 0.03
CA LEU A 217 1.18 8.62 1.37
C LEU A 217 0.21 8.10 2.42
N HIS A 218 -0.03 6.77 2.45
CA HIS A 218 -0.88 6.19 3.51
C HIS A 218 -0.19 6.11 4.87
N GLY A 219 -0.99 5.89 5.91
CA GLY A 219 -0.55 5.58 7.27
C GLY A 219 -0.11 6.78 8.11
N TRP A 220 -0.06 7.98 7.53
CA TRP A 220 0.35 9.21 8.19
C TRP A 220 -0.54 10.37 7.79
N GLY A 221 -0.89 11.21 8.75
CA GLY A 221 -1.58 12.48 8.45
C GLY A 221 -0.62 13.53 7.88
N PRO A 222 -1.08 14.43 7.00
CA PRO A 222 -0.22 15.44 6.36
C PRO A 222 0.43 16.41 7.35
N LYS A 223 -0.11 16.56 8.55
CA LYS A 223 0.52 17.34 9.64
C LYS A 223 1.90 16.82 10.03
N GLN A 224 2.16 15.53 9.79
CA GLN A 224 3.43 14.85 10.12
C GLN A 224 4.45 14.84 8.98
N TYR A 225 4.08 15.41 7.82
CA TYR A 225 5.00 15.47 6.69
C TYR A 225 6.05 16.57 6.89
N SER A 226 7.28 16.29 6.40
CA SER A 226 8.34 17.29 6.42
C SER A 226 7.97 18.53 5.59
N PRO A 227 8.52 19.71 5.91
CA PRO A 227 8.32 20.91 5.09
C PRO A 227 8.70 20.71 3.63
N ALA A 228 9.74 19.91 3.36
CA ALA A 228 10.17 19.59 2.00
C ALA A 228 9.11 18.74 1.26
N LEU A 229 8.52 17.74 1.92
CA LEU A 229 7.45 16.94 1.33
C LEU A 229 6.20 17.79 1.07
N LYS A 230 5.77 18.64 2.01
CA LYS A 230 4.65 19.56 1.83
C LYS A 230 4.85 20.49 0.63
N LYS A 231 6.06 21.05 0.50
CA LYS A 231 6.43 21.88 -0.65
C LYS A 231 6.43 21.11 -1.97
N ALA A 232 6.88 19.87 -1.96
CA ALA A 232 6.90 19.01 -3.14
C ALA A 232 5.47 18.66 -3.61
N ILE A 233 4.54 18.36 -2.67
CA ILE A 233 3.12 18.13 -2.95
C ILE A 233 2.47 19.36 -3.59
N ALA A 234 2.73 20.56 -3.05
CA ALA A 234 2.18 21.81 -3.59
C ALA A 234 2.79 22.24 -4.94
N GLY A 235 3.91 21.63 -5.33
CA GLY A 235 4.72 22.09 -6.45
C GLY A 235 5.04 21.02 -7.49
N ARG A 236 6.35 20.87 -7.77
CA ARG A 236 6.86 20.08 -8.91
C ARG A 236 6.52 18.58 -8.91
N LEU A 237 6.14 18.00 -7.78
CA LEU A 237 5.84 16.58 -7.67
C LEU A 237 4.34 16.29 -7.49
N GLN A 238 3.48 17.32 -7.58
CA GLN A 238 2.04 17.21 -7.38
C GLN A 238 1.38 16.12 -8.26
N ASP A 239 1.90 15.87 -9.46
CA ASP A 239 1.37 14.89 -10.41
C ASP A 239 1.87 13.45 -10.15
N ARG A 240 2.72 13.27 -9.14
CA ARG A 240 3.31 11.97 -8.78
C ARG A 240 3.05 11.57 -7.34
N ILE A 241 2.16 12.29 -6.66
CA ILE A 241 1.73 12.00 -5.29
C ILE A 241 0.33 11.40 -5.33
N LEU A 242 0.14 10.29 -4.64
CA LEU A 242 -1.11 9.54 -4.55
C LEU A 242 -1.59 9.47 -3.10
N PHE A 243 -2.89 9.48 -2.93
CA PHE A 243 -3.53 9.35 -1.62
C PHE A 243 -3.70 7.89 -1.23
N GLY A 244 -3.50 7.58 0.05
CA GLY A 244 -3.90 6.36 0.72
C GLY A 244 -4.39 6.66 2.13
N CYS A 245 -5.43 5.96 2.56
CA CYS A 245 -6.02 6.17 3.87
C CYS A 245 -5.38 5.31 4.96
N ASP A 246 -5.01 4.07 4.63
CA ASP A 246 -4.62 3.05 5.63
C ASP A 246 -5.80 2.62 6.54
N PHE A 247 -7.05 2.63 5.98
CA PHE A 247 -8.19 2.10 6.72
C PHE A 247 -7.94 0.64 7.14
N PRO A 248 -8.36 0.19 8.31
CA PRO A 248 -9.15 0.88 9.33
C PRO A 248 -8.31 1.63 10.38
N VAL A 249 -7.00 1.73 10.19
CA VAL A 249 -6.06 2.40 11.12
C VAL A 249 -6.37 3.90 11.17
N LEU A 250 -6.52 4.50 10.00
CA LEU A 250 -6.97 5.88 9.84
C LEU A 250 -8.39 5.92 9.24
N ARG A 251 -9.04 7.06 9.38
CA ARG A 251 -10.42 7.28 8.92
C ARG A 251 -10.45 8.45 7.95
N TYR A 252 -11.25 8.31 6.87
CA TYR A 252 -11.35 9.33 5.83
C TYR A 252 -11.74 10.70 6.38
N GLU A 253 -12.72 10.75 7.28
CA GLU A 253 -13.28 12.00 7.78
C GLU A 253 -12.17 12.89 8.35
N LYS A 254 -11.36 12.32 9.26
CA LYS A 254 -10.27 13.07 9.88
C LYS A 254 -9.12 13.35 8.92
N LEU A 255 -8.74 12.37 8.12
CA LEU A 255 -7.61 12.51 7.21
C LEU A 255 -7.87 13.54 6.11
N ILE A 256 -9.10 13.58 5.56
CA ILE A 256 -9.49 14.57 4.56
C ILE A 256 -9.52 15.99 5.16
N GLU A 257 -10.01 16.12 6.40
CA GLU A 257 -9.97 17.39 7.12
C GLU A 257 -8.53 17.88 7.27
N ASP A 258 -7.61 17.02 7.74
CA ASP A 258 -6.20 17.35 7.88
C ASP A 258 -5.55 17.77 6.55
N TRP A 259 -5.88 17.10 5.44
CA TRP A 259 -5.41 17.50 4.11
C TRP A 259 -5.93 18.89 3.68
N ARG A 260 -7.17 19.24 4.01
CA ARG A 260 -7.75 20.56 3.71
C ARG A 260 -7.11 21.66 4.54
N GLU A 261 -6.79 21.38 5.80
CA GLU A 261 -6.16 22.32 6.72
C GLU A 261 -4.72 22.70 6.33
N GLU A 262 -4.03 21.87 5.52
CA GLU A 262 -2.69 22.17 5.00
C GLU A 262 -2.66 23.31 3.97
N GLY A 263 -3.81 23.77 3.48
CA GLY A 263 -3.91 24.92 2.60
C GLY A 263 -3.49 24.67 1.14
N TYR A 264 -3.46 23.41 0.70
CA TYR A 264 -3.24 23.10 -0.72
C TYR A 264 -4.39 23.62 -1.59
N SER A 265 -4.08 24.02 -2.83
CA SER A 265 -5.09 24.45 -3.79
C SER A 265 -6.09 23.31 -4.10
N ALA A 266 -7.29 23.68 -4.52
CA ALA A 266 -8.30 22.71 -4.92
C ALA A 266 -7.80 21.79 -6.06
N GLU A 267 -6.96 22.30 -6.95
CA GLU A 267 -6.35 21.53 -8.04
C GLU A 267 -5.38 20.47 -7.50
N VAL A 268 -4.49 20.83 -6.57
CA VAL A 268 -3.54 19.91 -5.95
C VAL A 268 -4.27 18.83 -5.17
N LEU A 269 -5.31 19.20 -4.41
CA LEU A 269 -6.13 18.23 -3.68
C LEU A 269 -6.84 17.24 -4.62
N ASP A 270 -7.41 17.72 -5.73
CA ASP A 270 -8.07 16.86 -6.70
C ASP A 270 -7.10 15.90 -7.40
N LYS A 271 -5.88 16.38 -7.72
CA LYS A 271 -4.80 15.53 -8.25
C LYS A 271 -4.42 14.44 -7.27
N VAL A 272 -4.06 14.79 -6.04
CA VAL A 272 -3.58 13.85 -5.03
C VAL A 272 -4.67 12.87 -4.62
N MET A 273 -5.89 13.36 -4.38
CA MET A 273 -6.99 12.54 -3.89
C MET A 273 -7.59 11.61 -4.94
N TYR A 274 -7.47 11.94 -6.24
CA TYR A 274 -8.17 11.17 -7.26
C TYR A 274 -7.42 11.05 -8.60
N ARG A 275 -7.15 12.16 -9.30
CA ARG A 275 -6.74 12.12 -10.72
C ARG A 275 -5.42 11.41 -10.96
N ASN A 276 -4.45 11.57 -10.08
CA ASN A 276 -3.14 10.93 -10.24
C ASN A 276 -3.27 9.41 -10.16
N ALA A 277 -4.06 8.91 -9.21
CA ALA A 277 -4.31 7.47 -9.07
C ALA A 277 -5.11 6.92 -10.25
N GLU A 278 -6.15 7.62 -10.70
CA GLU A 278 -6.94 7.23 -11.87
C GLU A 278 -6.03 7.08 -13.11
N SER A 279 -5.15 8.06 -13.35
CA SER A 279 -4.17 8.01 -14.46
C SER A 279 -3.15 6.90 -14.29
N TYR A 280 -2.60 6.74 -13.06
CA TYR A 280 -1.58 5.74 -12.79
C TYR A 280 -2.09 4.31 -12.99
N PHE A 281 -3.31 4.01 -12.54
CA PHE A 281 -3.87 2.67 -12.62
C PHE A 281 -4.64 2.39 -13.92
N ALA A 282 -5.02 3.38 -14.71
CA ALA A 282 -5.66 3.16 -16.00
C ALA A 282 -4.82 2.26 -16.92
N ALA A 283 -3.50 2.43 -16.92
CA ALA A 283 -2.56 1.60 -17.69
C ALA A 283 -2.33 0.19 -17.11
N ALA A 284 -2.83 -0.12 -15.92
CA ALA A 284 -2.66 -1.42 -15.27
C ALA A 284 -3.86 -2.36 -15.51
N VAL A 285 -4.97 -1.84 -16.01
CA VAL A 285 -6.23 -2.58 -16.18
C VAL A 285 -6.58 -2.77 -17.66
N SER A 286 -5.84 -2.09 -18.56
CA SER A 286 -5.90 -2.26 -20.02
C SER A 286 -4.96 -3.39 -20.47
#